data_3c2e6e904fd0ef7aaec8c64a34a103a9
#
_entry.id   3c2e6e904fd0ef7aaec8c64a34a103a9
#
_cell.length_a   1.000
_cell.length_b   1.000
_cell.length_c   1.000
_cell.angle_alpha   90.00
_cell.angle_beta   90.00
_cell.angle_gamma   90.00
#
_symmetry.space_group_name_H-M   'P 1'
#
loop_
_entity.id
_entity.type
_entity.pdbx_description
1 polymer ?
#
loop_
_entity_poly.entity_id
_entity_poly.type
_entity_poly.pdbx_seq_one_letter_code
_entity_poly.pdbx_strand_id
1 'polypeptide(L)'
;MAAADDKRELETVMRTGLQNAANDTVSRKTAWRLLGDYGNLCSRVSFCRRVEKSADNEFGLQRVETIDAGELGVLLLGGDGTRSEKALNGYLGDVYRLLKEHGLHEKAAVYGVVYDFGDFMNVGFARRRQMEKYGRNIRINRELSPETTDPKYVGEIFDKFLLPRISTDRGRRRLSADEAALRVRRLNIVAHCHGAYTALRLEEMMQEKMKELGYTPAERRQVQKQLLIMAQSPYCPLGQSQSTFVSFASVLDDEVSHYNNFEAAIRKINARREIPPCYFPGRQGSLFLVGSMGKDMDQHNFWGFHPSPEMSREGQALATLAAKVLINGVMTASEPIPSIENLAADTAESRRLFRVMETNGREIYRQITAESVALHCRKNEER
;
A
#
# COMPACT_ATOMS: atom_id res chain seq x y z
N MET A 1 -33.62 4.75 -11.04
CA MET A 1 -33.24 5.43 -12.31
C MET A 1 -31.83 5.98 -12.21
N ALA A 2 -31.45 6.78 -11.21
CA ALA A 2 -30.08 7.31 -11.07
C ALA A 2 -28.96 6.26 -11.11
N ALA A 3 -29.08 5.14 -10.37
CA ALA A 3 -28.08 4.07 -10.36
C ALA A 3 -27.88 3.35 -11.71
N ALA A 4 -28.88 3.39 -12.60
CA ALA A 4 -28.76 2.78 -13.93
C ALA A 4 -28.09 3.75 -14.93
N ASP A 5 -28.23 5.04 -14.74
CA ASP A 5 -27.58 6.06 -15.55
C ASP A 5 -26.09 6.18 -15.19
N ASP A 6 -25.76 6.16 -13.90
CA ASP A 6 -24.37 6.10 -13.41
C ASP A 6 -23.63 4.85 -13.94
N LYS A 7 -24.34 3.71 -14.01
CA LYS A 7 -23.78 2.47 -14.55
C LYS A 7 -23.46 2.56 -16.04
N ARG A 8 -24.33 3.21 -16.84
CA ARG A 8 -24.11 3.42 -18.27
C ARG A 8 -22.99 4.42 -18.55
N GLU A 9 -22.90 5.47 -17.78
CA GLU A 9 -21.86 6.47 -17.90
C GLU A 9 -20.49 5.86 -17.61
N LEU A 10 -20.39 5.07 -16.54
CA LEU A 10 -19.17 4.36 -16.18
C LEU A 10 -18.77 3.32 -17.23
N GLU A 11 -19.71 2.55 -17.78
CA GLU A 11 -19.45 1.62 -18.88
C GLU A 11 -18.90 2.34 -20.12
N THR A 12 -19.38 3.54 -20.36
CA THR A 12 -18.90 4.38 -21.47
C THR A 12 -17.48 4.88 -21.20
N VAL A 13 -17.20 5.37 -20.00
CA VAL A 13 -15.87 5.83 -19.55
C VAL A 13 -14.86 4.68 -19.63
N MET A 14 -15.22 3.50 -19.15
CA MET A 14 -14.37 2.31 -19.20
C MET A 14 -14.10 1.87 -20.63
N ARG A 15 -15.13 1.86 -21.51
CA ARG A 15 -14.98 1.51 -22.92
C ARG A 15 -14.10 2.51 -23.67
N THR A 16 -14.27 3.80 -23.41
CA THR A 16 -13.44 4.86 -24.01
C THR A 16 -12.00 4.75 -23.54
N GLY A 17 -11.79 4.50 -22.25
CA GLY A 17 -10.46 4.25 -21.70
C GLY A 17 -9.77 3.04 -22.33
N LEU A 18 -10.50 1.93 -22.52
CA LEU A 18 -9.99 0.73 -23.18
C LEU A 18 -9.64 0.96 -24.66
N GLN A 19 -10.48 1.69 -25.40
CA GLN A 19 -10.19 2.05 -26.80
C GLN A 19 -8.96 2.96 -26.90
N ASN A 20 -8.85 3.92 -26.02
CA ASN A 20 -7.71 4.80 -25.96
C ASN A 20 -6.41 4.06 -25.57
N ALA A 21 -6.49 3.10 -24.63
CA ALA A 21 -5.35 2.24 -24.27
C ALA A 21 -4.85 1.40 -25.45
N ALA A 22 -5.78 0.88 -26.27
CA ALA A 22 -5.45 0.14 -27.48
C ALA A 22 -4.74 1.00 -28.54
N ASN A 23 -4.95 2.30 -28.53
CA ASN A 23 -4.39 3.25 -29.49
C ASN A 23 -3.12 3.98 -29.02
N ASP A 24 -2.47 3.53 -27.94
CA ASP A 24 -1.24 4.10 -27.36
C ASP A 24 -1.32 5.59 -26.93
N THR A 25 -2.52 6.19 -26.99
CA THR A 25 -2.75 7.63 -26.78
C THR A 25 -3.42 7.96 -25.45
N VAL A 26 -3.57 6.98 -24.55
CA VAL A 26 -4.20 7.24 -23.26
C VAL A 26 -3.30 8.09 -22.40
N SER A 27 -3.75 9.31 -22.16
CA SER A 27 -3.11 10.14 -21.17
C SER A 27 -3.20 9.45 -19.80
N ARG A 28 -2.17 9.61 -18.98
CA ARG A 28 -2.10 9.22 -17.57
C ARG A 28 -3.34 9.61 -16.76
N LYS A 29 -3.93 10.78 -17.09
CA LYS A 29 -5.20 11.26 -16.56
C LYS A 29 -6.33 10.23 -16.71
N THR A 30 -6.38 9.51 -17.84
CA THR A 30 -7.45 8.54 -18.10
C THR A 30 -7.28 7.27 -17.27
N ALA A 31 -6.06 6.72 -17.14
CA ALA A 31 -5.83 5.55 -16.31
C ALA A 31 -6.12 5.84 -14.83
N TRP A 32 -5.74 7.01 -14.35
CA TRP A 32 -5.95 7.43 -12.98
C TRP A 32 -7.43 7.78 -12.70
N ARG A 33 -8.09 8.41 -13.64
CA ARG A 33 -9.53 8.63 -13.60
C ARG A 33 -10.29 7.31 -13.55
N LEU A 34 -9.88 6.31 -14.34
CA LEU A 34 -10.48 4.98 -14.31
C LEU A 34 -10.29 4.29 -12.96
N LEU A 35 -9.15 4.45 -12.30
CA LEU A 35 -8.90 3.94 -10.96
C LEU A 35 -9.71 4.71 -9.90
N GLY A 36 -9.83 6.03 -10.04
CA GLY A 36 -10.66 6.87 -9.19
C GLY A 36 -12.15 6.57 -9.37
N ASP A 37 -12.61 6.46 -10.60
CA ASP A 37 -13.99 6.10 -10.94
C ASP A 37 -14.33 4.69 -10.43
N TYR A 38 -13.35 3.76 -10.45
CA TYR A 38 -13.49 2.45 -9.87
C TYR A 38 -13.65 2.48 -8.34
N GLY A 39 -12.89 3.34 -7.66
CA GLY A 39 -13.04 3.57 -6.23
C GLY A 39 -14.39 4.21 -5.86
N ASN A 40 -14.95 5.06 -6.74
CA ASN A 40 -16.27 5.67 -6.57
C ASN A 40 -17.43 4.67 -6.68
N LEU A 41 -17.18 3.45 -7.16
CA LEU A 41 -18.17 2.36 -7.16
C LEU A 41 -18.36 1.71 -5.79
N CYS A 42 -17.43 1.93 -4.87
CA CYS A 42 -17.60 1.48 -3.50
C CYS A 42 -18.78 2.26 -2.88
N SER A 43 -19.89 1.58 -2.69
CA SER A 43 -21.13 2.19 -2.20
C SER A 43 -21.04 2.54 -0.71
N ARG A 44 -20.27 1.80 0.03
CA ARG A 44 -20.01 1.99 1.47
C ARG A 44 -18.82 1.17 1.94
N VAL A 45 -18.27 1.54 3.08
CA VAL A 45 -17.27 0.76 3.81
C VAL A 45 -17.80 0.33 5.16
N SER A 46 -17.32 -0.81 5.63
CA SER A 46 -17.53 -1.28 6.99
C SER A 46 -16.19 -1.49 7.66
N PHE A 47 -16.10 -1.10 8.92
CA PHE A 47 -14.89 -1.24 9.71
C PHE A 47 -15.03 -2.41 10.65
N CYS A 48 -14.06 -3.30 10.66
CA CYS A 48 -14.03 -4.47 11.51
C CYS A 48 -12.79 -4.46 12.40
N ARG A 49 -12.94 -4.91 13.64
CA ARG A 49 -11.85 -5.21 14.57
C ARG A 49 -11.72 -6.72 14.68
N ARG A 50 -10.50 -7.21 14.63
CA ARG A 50 -10.21 -8.61 14.92
C ARG A 50 -10.35 -8.86 16.42
N VAL A 51 -11.11 -9.87 16.77
CA VAL A 51 -11.31 -10.35 18.14
C VAL A 51 -11.08 -11.87 18.18
N GLU A 52 -11.07 -12.45 19.37
CA GLU A 52 -11.00 -13.91 19.49
C GLU A 52 -12.22 -14.56 18.82
N LYS A 53 -11.98 -15.73 18.20
CA LYS A 53 -13.06 -16.55 17.66
C LYS A 53 -13.87 -17.17 18.79
N SER A 54 -15.17 -17.23 18.63
CA SER A 54 -16.09 -17.95 19.51
C SER A 54 -17.10 -18.72 18.68
N ALA A 55 -17.92 -19.53 19.34
CA ALA A 55 -18.99 -20.27 18.67
C ALA A 55 -19.97 -19.33 17.90
N ASP A 56 -20.21 -18.15 18.46
CA ASP A 56 -21.10 -17.15 17.88
C ASP A 56 -20.40 -16.20 16.89
N ASN A 57 -19.08 -16.32 16.74
CA ASN A 57 -18.25 -15.44 15.90
C ASN A 57 -17.23 -16.24 15.07
N GLU A 58 -17.73 -16.89 14.04
CA GLU A 58 -16.95 -17.77 13.14
C GLU A 58 -15.70 -17.09 12.58
N PHE A 59 -15.83 -15.82 12.21
CA PHE A 59 -14.70 -15.09 11.60
C PHE A 59 -13.82 -14.39 12.64
N GLY A 60 -14.25 -14.29 13.91
CA GLY A 60 -13.51 -13.50 14.91
C GLY A 60 -13.42 -12.02 14.52
N LEU A 61 -14.45 -11.46 13.90
CA LEU A 61 -14.55 -10.06 13.49
C LEU A 61 -15.73 -9.39 14.20
N GLN A 62 -15.48 -8.19 14.71
CA GLN A 62 -16.50 -7.32 15.28
C GLN A 62 -16.56 -6.02 14.46
N ARG A 63 -17.75 -5.64 14.02
CA ARG A 63 -17.97 -4.32 13.40
C ARG A 63 -17.76 -3.22 14.42
N VAL A 64 -17.11 -2.14 14.02
CA VAL A 64 -16.81 -1.00 14.89
C VAL A 64 -17.28 0.31 14.26
N GLU A 65 -17.99 1.09 15.06
CA GLU A 65 -18.46 2.42 14.65
C GLU A 65 -17.53 3.53 15.14
N THR A 66 -16.89 3.33 16.28
CA THR A 66 -15.99 4.29 16.90
C THR A 66 -14.64 3.66 17.16
N ILE A 67 -13.58 4.45 17.01
CA ILE A 67 -12.19 4.05 17.24
C ILE A 67 -11.56 5.09 18.15
N ASP A 68 -10.89 4.64 19.20
CA ASP A 68 -10.15 5.53 20.08
C ASP A 68 -8.90 6.06 19.35
N ALA A 69 -8.79 7.38 19.23
CA ALA A 69 -7.66 8.05 18.62
C ALA A 69 -6.32 7.85 19.36
N GLY A 70 -6.39 7.50 20.65
CA GLY A 70 -5.23 7.17 21.47
C GLY A 70 -4.83 5.70 21.44
N GLU A 71 -5.67 4.81 20.88
CA GLU A 71 -5.41 3.38 20.86
C GLU A 71 -4.26 3.03 19.92
N LEU A 72 -3.41 2.12 20.37
CA LEU A 72 -2.41 1.50 19.51
C LEU A 72 -3.10 0.51 18.57
N GLY A 73 -2.91 0.67 17.27
CA GLY A 73 -3.61 -0.16 16.30
C GLY A 73 -2.82 -0.42 15.03
N VAL A 74 -3.21 -1.49 14.36
CA VAL A 74 -2.80 -1.83 13.00
C VAL A 74 -4.06 -1.77 12.13
N LEU A 75 -4.05 -0.91 11.12
CA LEU A 75 -5.10 -0.80 10.12
C LEU A 75 -4.69 -1.53 8.85
N LEU A 76 -5.44 -2.54 8.47
CA LEU A 76 -5.26 -3.23 7.20
C LEU A 76 -6.16 -2.58 6.13
N LEU A 77 -5.52 -2.12 5.08
CA LEU A 77 -6.13 -1.65 3.84
C LEU A 77 -5.87 -2.68 2.75
N GLY A 78 -6.84 -3.56 2.54
CA GLY A 78 -6.74 -4.59 1.51
C GLY A 78 -6.99 -4.03 0.11
N GLY A 79 -6.75 -4.88 -0.89
CA GLY A 79 -7.13 -4.63 -2.26
C GLY A 79 -8.59 -4.97 -2.54
N ASP A 80 -8.92 -5.07 -3.82
CA ASP A 80 -10.27 -5.40 -4.30
C ASP A 80 -10.84 -6.73 -3.79
N GLY A 81 -9.98 -7.61 -3.27
CA GLY A 81 -10.39 -8.88 -2.68
C GLY A 81 -11.10 -8.75 -1.34
N THR A 82 -10.98 -7.61 -0.64
CA THR A 82 -11.55 -7.42 0.72
C THR A 82 -13.01 -6.93 0.69
N ARG A 83 -13.89 -7.69 0.00
CA ARG A 83 -15.31 -7.34 -0.22
C ARG A 83 -16.26 -7.94 0.81
N SER A 84 -15.78 -8.78 1.66
CA SER A 84 -16.58 -9.46 2.68
C SER A 84 -15.76 -9.64 3.95
N GLU A 85 -16.46 -9.82 5.06
CA GLU A 85 -15.83 -10.16 6.34
C GLU A 85 -15.01 -11.47 6.22
N LYS A 86 -15.51 -12.45 5.45
CA LYS A 86 -14.78 -13.70 5.18
C LYS A 86 -13.44 -13.47 4.50
N ALA A 87 -13.42 -12.63 3.46
CA ALA A 87 -12.17 -12.30 2.75
C ALA A 87 -11.21 -11.50 3.64
N LEU A 88 -11.74 -10.49 4.35
CA LEU A 88 -10.95 -9.68 5.28
C LEU A 88 -10.37 -10.51 6.43
N ASN A 89 -11.11 -11.51 6.90
CA ASN A 89 -10.69 -12.36 8.02
C ASN A 89 -9.36 -13.07 7.76
N GLY A 90 -9.09 -13.54 6.53
CA GLY A 90 -7.82 -14.15 6.17
C GLY A 90 -6.64 -13.21 6.44
N TYR A 91 -6.74 -11.99 5.94
CA TYR A 91 -5.70 -10.97 6.10
C TYR A 91 -5.54 -10.52 7.56
N LEU A 92 -6.64 -10.19 8.24
CA LEU A 92 -6.59 -9.78 9.65
C LEU A 92 -6.15 -10.91 10.57
N GLY A 93 -6.51 -12.15 10.23
CA GLY A 93 -6.09 -13.33 10.97
C GLY A 93 -4.58 -13.52 10.97
N ASP A 94 -3.91 -13.22 9.87
CA ASP A 94 -2.45 -13.31 9.77
C ASP A 94 -1.74 -12.21 10.59
N VAL A 95 -2.20 -10.97 10.47
CA VAL A 95 -1.70 -9.85 11.30
C VAL A 95 -1.92 -10.13 12.79
N TYR A 96 -3.12 -10.58 13.16
CA TYR A 96 -3.45 -10.88 14.56
C TYR A 96 -2.60 -12.02 15.13
N ARG A 97 -2.38 -13.09 14.35
CA ARG A 97 -1.51 -14.20 14.73
C ARG A 97 -0.09 -13.74 15.00
N LEU A 98 0.46 -12.92 14.10
CA LEU A 98 1.79 -12.32 14.28
C LEU A 98 1.89 -11.55 15.60
N LEU A 99 0.92 -10.67 15.87
CA LEU A 99 0.91 -9.91 17.12
C LEU A 99 0.75 -10.80 18.34
N LYS A 100 -0.05 -11.88 18.25
CA LYS A 100 -0.26 -12.85 19.33
C LYS A 100 1.03 -13.62 19.67
N GLU A 101 1.76 -14.08 18.66
CA GLU A 101 3.05 -14.75 18.82
C GLU A 101 4.10 -13.90 19.54
N HIS A 102 3.96 -12.57 19.45
CA HIS A 102 4.86 -11.61 20.11
C HIS A 102 4.26 -10.95 21.38
N GLY A 103 3.11 -11.43 21.85
CA GLY A 103 2.46 -10.88 23.06
C GLY A 103 1.94 -9.46 22.91
N LEU A 104 1.68 -9.02 21.67
CA LEU A 104 1.24 -7.65 21.34
C LEU A 104 -0.26 -7.54 21.08
N HIS A 105 -0.98 -8.65 20.92
CA HIS A 105 -2.41 -8.68 20.55
C HIS A 105 -3.34 -8.06 21.60
N GLU A 106 -2.94 -8.01 22.86
CA GLU A 106 -3.67 -7.33 23.93
C GLU A 106 -3.38 -5.83 23.98
N LYS A 107 -2.26 -5.39 23.40
CA LYS A 107 -1.80 -4.00 23.42
C LYS A 107 -2.21 -3.24 22.17
N ALA A 108 -2.31 -3.93 21.04
CA ALA A 108 -2.59 -3.33 19.73
C ALA A 108 -3.85 -3.94 19.10
N ALA A 109 -4.82 -3.11 18.81
CA ALA A 109 -6.02 -3.52 18.09
C ALA A 109 -5.71 -3.72 16.60
N VAL A 110 -6.31 -4.74 15.98
CA VAL A 110 -6.17 -5.00 14.55
C VAL A 110 -7.49 -4.67 13.86
N TYR A 111 -7.45 -3.69 12.98
CA TYR A 111 -8.58 -3.18 12.23
C TYR A 111 -8.46 -3.49 10.75
N GLY A 112 -9.57 -3.60 10.07
CA GLY A 112 -9.61 -3.72 8.62
C GLY A 112 -10.86 -3.11 8.03
N VAL A 113 -10.83 -2.92 6.71
CA VAL A 113 -11.89 -2.31 5.94
C VAL A 113 -12.48 -3.32 4.98
N VAL A 114 -13.80 -3.47 5.01
CA VAL A 114 -14.58 -4.20 4.00
C VAL A 114 -15.14 -3.19 3.03
N TYR A 115 -14.86 -3.37 1.75
CA TYR A 115 -15.34 -2.50 0.67
C TYR A 115 -16.56 -3.13 0.02
N ASP A 116 -17.69 -2.43 0.02
CA ASP A 116 -18.92 -2.86 -0.65
C ASP A 116 -19.06 -2.19 -2.02
N PHE A 117 -18.71 -2.91 -3.06
CA PHE A 117 -18.85 -2.47 -4.44
C PHE A 117 -20.19 -2.87 -5.07
N GLY A 118 -21.10 -3.52 -4.30
CA GLY A 118 -22.36 -4.03 -4.82
C GLY A 118 -22.18 -5.04 -5.96
N ASP A 119 -23.26 -5.27 -6.72
CA ASP A 119 -23.27 -6.24 -7.84
C ASP A 119 -22.38 -5.85 -9.02
N PHE A 120 -21.94 -4.61 -9.08
CA PHE A 120 -21.13 -4.09 -10.19
C PHE A 120 -19.82 -4.85 -10.37
N MET A 121 -19.24 -5.35 -9.30
CA MET A 121 -17.93 -6.02 -9.34
C MET A 121 -17.95 -7.38 -10.03
N ASN A 122 -19.06 -8.09 -10.05
CA ASN A 122 -19.17 -9.35 -10.76
C ASN A 122 -19.03 -9.17 -12.29
N VAL A 123 -19.42 -8.00 -12.80
CA VAL A 123 -19.25 -7.62 -14.21
C VAL A 123 -17.85 -7.05 -14.45
N GLY A 124 -17.28 -6.34 -13.45
CA GLY A 124 -16.00 -5.65 -13.54
C GLY A 124 -14.78 -6.59 -13.62
N PHE A 125 -14.80 -7.77 -12.99
CA PHE A 125 -13.65 -8.67 -12.95
C PHE A 125 -13.23 -9.21 -14.30
N ALA A 126 -14.19 -9.66 -15.11
CA ALA A 126 -13.88 -10.13 -16.47
C ALA A 126 -13.35 -8.97 -17.34
N ARG A 127 -13.87 -7.75 -17.11
CA ARG A 127 -13.43 -6.55 -17.83
C ARG A 127 -12.12 -6.00 -17.28
N ARG A 128 -11.84 -6.13 -15.97
CA ARG A 128 -10.56 -5.77 -15.37
C ARG A 128 -9.42 -6.58 -15.97
N ARG A 129 -9.54 -7.91 -16.08
CA ARG A 129 -8.54 -8.75 -16.78
C ARG A 129 -8.31 -8.30 -18.22
N GLN A 130 -9.36 -7.82 -18.90
CA GLN A 130 -9.22 -7.22 -20.21
C GLN A 130 -8.47 -5.87 -20.15
N MET A 131 -8.79 -4.99 -19.19
CA MET A 131 -8.06 -3.72 -18.98
C MET A 131 -6.59 -3.96 -18.65
N GLU A 132 -6.28 -4.91 -17.79
CA GLU A 132 -4.92 -5.32 -17.45
C GLU A 132 -4.16 -5.85 -18.68
N LYS A 133 -4.85 -6.62 -19.53
CA LYS A 133 -4.29 -7.10 -20.80
C LYS A 133 -4.00 -5.98 -21.80
N TYR A 134 -4.82 -4.95 -21.85
CA TYR A 134 -4.64 -3.77 -22.70
C TYR A 134 -3.79 -2.69 -22.04
N GLY A 135 -3.84 -2.57 -20.71
CA GLY A 135 -3.07 -1.61 -19.92
C GLY A 135 -1.56 -1.91 -19.85
N ARG A 136 -1.12 -3.10 -20.30
CA ARG A 136 0.32 -3.45 -20.35
C ARG A 136 1.18 -2.48 -21.17
N ASN A 137 0.57 -1.65 -22.00
CA ASN A 137 1.24 -0.63 -22.80
C ASN A 137 1.12 0.79 -22.23
N ILE A 138 0.39 0.99 -21.12
CA ILE A 138 0.24 2.31 -20.49
C ILE A 138 1.47 2.58 -19.63
N ARG A 139 2.42 3.34 -20.15
CA ARG A 139 3.53 3.89 -19.35
C ARG A 139 3.00 4.98 -18.42
N ILE A 140 2.71 4.63 -17.18
CA ILE A 140 2.31 5.59 -16.16
C ILE A 140 3.57 6.30 -15.66
N ASN A 141 3.77 7.53 -16.07
CA ASN A 141 4.83 8.40 -15.58
C ASN A 141 4.41 9.16 -14.30
N ARG A 142 5.40 9.69 -13.56
CA ARG A 142 5.40 10.26 -12.22
C ARG A 142 4.47 11.44 -11.92
N GLU A 143 3.74 11.98 -12.88
CA GLU A 143 2.93 13.19 -12.71
C GLU A 143 1.44 12.85 -12.69
N LEU A 144 1.03 12.06 -11.72
CA LEU A 144 -0.39 11.83 -11.45
C LEU A 144 -0.89 12.98 -10.59
N SER A 145 -1.55 13.93 -11.24
CA SER A 145 -2.18 15.04 -10.57
C SER A 145 -3.43 14.58 -9.82
N PRO A 146 -3.70 15.07 -8.62
CA PRO A 146 -4.88 14.76 -7.81
C PRO A 146 -6.18 15.41 -8.30
N GLU A 147 -6.35 15.64 -9.59
CA GLU A 147 -7.57 16.23 -10.16
C GLU A 147 -8.78 15.27 -10.21
N THR A 148 -8.62 14.06 -9.68
CA THR A 148 -9.74 13.12 -9.55
C THR A 148 -10.40 13.31 -8.20
N THR A 149 -11.73 13.35 -8.20
CA THR A 149 -12.54 13.34 -6.99
C THR A 149 -12.17 12.12 -6.15
N ASP A 150 -11.81 12.33 -4.89
CA ASP A 150 -11.47 11.23 -4.00
C ASP A 150 -12.64 10.26 -3.87
N PRO A 151 -12.39 8.96 -3.95
CA PRO A 151 -13.41 7.99 -3.62
C PRO A 151 -13.98 8.27 -2.23
N LYS A 152 -15.29 8.33 -2.10
CA LYS A 152 -15.99 8.64 -0.84
C LYS A 152 -15.49 7.80 0.34
N TYR A 153 -15.16 6.53 0.10
CA TYR A 153 -14.68 5.62 1.13
C TYR A 153 -13.34 6.05 1.74
N VAL A 154 -12.48 6.74 0.98
CA VAL A 154 -11.18 7.23 1.50
C VAL A 154 -11.43 8.29 2.57
N GLY A 155 -12.39 9.20 2.33
CA GLY A 155 -12.83 10.18 3.33
C GLY A 155 -13.37 9.51 4.61
N GLU A 156 -14.18 8.47 4.48
CA GLU A 156 -14.72 7.73 5.62
C GLU A 156 -13.61 7.05 6.46
N ILE A 157 -12.58 6.50 5.81
CA ILE A 157 -11.42 5.92 6.48
C ILE A 157 -10.61 7.03 7.17
N PHE A 158 -10.38 8.15 6.48
CA PHE A 158 -9.66 9.29 7.04
C PHE A 158 -10.32 9.84 8.30
N ASP A 159 -11.62 10.10 8.23
CA ASP A 159 -12.40 10.64 9.34
C ASP A 159 -12.39 9.71 10.57
N LYS A 160 -12.33 8.40 10.33
CA LYS A 160 -12.33 7.41 11.38
C LYS A 160 -10.96 7.20 12.02
N PHE A 161 -9.91 7.12 11.23
CA PHE A 161 -8.59 6.69 11.72
C PHE A 161 -7.58 7.82 11.88
N LEU A 162 -7.55 8.80 10.98
CA LEU A 162 -6.50 9.81 10.98
C LEU A 162 -6.94 11.16 11.51
N LEU A 163 -8.13 11.63 11.15
CA LEU A 163 -8.64 12.93 11.60
C LEU A 163 -8.64 13.07 13.14
N PRO A 164 -9.09 12.07 13.94
CA PRO A 164 -9.06 12.18 15.40
C PRO A 164 -7.64 12.15 16.00
N ARG A 165 -6.64 11.76 15.23
CA ARG A 165 -5.24 11.72 15.67
C ARG A 165 -4.51 13.04 15.47
N ILE A 166 -5.04 13.92 14.65
CA ILE A 166 -4.46 15.26 14.38
C ILE A 166 -5.34 16.41 14.89
N SER A 167 -6.57 16.12 15.34
CA SER A 167 -7.54 17.14 15.71
C SER A 167 -8.54 16.65 16.76
N THR A 168 -9.21 17.61 17.40
CA THR A 168 -10.39 17.40 18.23
C THR A 168 -11.61 18.08 17.59
N ASP A 169 -12.76 18.01 18.26
CA ASP A 169 -13.99 18.67 17.85
C ASP A 169 -14.38 18.38 16.39
N ARG A 170 -14.29 17.09 16.01
CA ARG A 170 -14.60 16.62 14.64
C ARG A 170 -13.80 17.37 13.57
N GLY A 171 -12.51 17.56 13.81
CA GLY A 171 -11.62 18.20 12.85
C GLY A 171 -11.63 19.74 12.86
N ARG A 172 -12.21 20.37 13.88
CA ARG A 172 -12.26 21.85 13.97
C ARG A 172 -11.10 22.44 14.73
N ARG A 173 -10.54 21.70 15.69
CA ARG A 173 -9.46 22.19 16.57
C ARG A 173 -8.23 21.30 16.45
N ARG A 174 -7.07 21.90 16.16
CA ARG A 174 -5.80 21.17 16.08
C ARG A 174 -5.36 20.67 17.46
N LEU A 175 -4.64 19.56 17.46
CA LEU A 175 -3.80 19.14 18.58
C LEU A 175 -2.46 19.89 18.55
N SER A 176 -1.68 19.83 19.62
CA SER A 176 -0.27 20.18 19.53
C SER A 176 0.46 19.23 18.58
N ALA A 177 1.55 19.68 17.97
CA ALA A 177 2.32 18.83 17.05
C ALA A 177 2.84 17.55 17.74
N ASP A 178 3.26 17.64 18.98
CA ASP A 178 3.78 16.52 19.75
C ASP A 178 2.67 15.51 20.08
N GLU A 179 1.49 15.97 20.46
CA GLU A 179 0.36 15.10 20.73
C GLU A 179 -0.15 14.43 19.45
N ALA A 180 -0.24 15.18 18.35
CA ALA A 180 -0.60 14.62 17.04
C ALA A 180 0.43 13.58 16.58
N ALA A 181 1.72 13.87 16.74
CA ALA A 181 2.80 12.93 16.42
C ALA A 181 2.70 11.64 17.26
N LEU A 182 2.42 11.77 18.57
CA LEU A 182 2.23 10.63 19.46
C LEU A 182 1.02 9.78 19.04
N ARG A 183 -0.12 10.42 18.73
CA ARG A 183 -1.35 9.70 18.32
C ARG A 183 -1.19 9.05 16.95
N VAL A 184 -0.57 9.72 15.98
CA VAL A 184 -0.31 9.19 14.64
C VAL A 184 0.62 7.99 14.69
N ARG A 185 1.68 8.05 15.50
CA ARG A 185 2.62 6.95 15.74
C ARG A 185 1.95 5.66 16.23
N ARG A 186 0.85 5.79 16.95
CA ARG A 186 0.08 4.65 17.46
C ARG A 186 -0.81 3.99 16.40
N LEU A 187 -0.71 4.41 15.14
CA LEU A 187 -1.38 3.78 14.01
C LEU A 187 -0.34 3.29 13.00
N ASN A 188 -0.29 1.98 12.82
CA ASN A 188 0.47 1.35 11.74
C ASN A 188 -0.48 0.94 10.62
N ILE A 189 -0.18 1.26 9.39
CA ILE A 189 -0.99 0.86 8.23
C ILE A 189 -0.30 -0.29 7.51
N VAL A 190 -1.01 -1.39 7.34
CA VAL A 190 -0.65 -2.50 6.45
C VAL A 190 -1.52 -2.40 5.22
N ALA A 191 -0.92 -2.23 4.08
CA ALA A 191 -1.63 -2.03 2.81
C ALA A 191 -1.29 -3.15 1.82
N HIS A 192 -2.26 -3.55 1.01
CA HIS A 192 -2.06 -4.53 -0.06
C HIS A 192 -2.74 -4.05 -1.33
N CYS A 193 -2.08 -4.25 -2.47
CA CYS A 193 -2.65 -3.93 -3.77
C CYS A 193 -3.13 -2.46 -3.84
N HIS A 194 -4.39 -2.24 -4.19
CA HIS A 194 -5.06 -0.94 -4.22
C HIS A 194 -5.11 -0.23 -2.85
N GLY A 195 -5.02 -0.99 -1.75
CA GLY A 195 -4.91 -0.42 -0.40
C GLY A 195 -3.68 0.46 -0.20
N ALA A 196 -2.60 0.22 -0.94
CA ALA A 196 -1.41 1.06 -0.92
C ALA A 196 -1.68 2.45 -1.52
N TYR A 197 -2.46 2.54 -2.59
CA TYR A 197 -2.94 3.81 -3.13
C TYR A 197 -3.83 4.55 -2.11
N THR A 198 -4.76 3.82 -1.50
CA THR A 198 -5.61 4.38 -0.44
C THR A 198 -4.77 4.95 0.71
N ALA A 199 -3.72 4.23 1.14
CA ALA A 199 -2.82 4.70 2.19
C ALA A 199 -2.08 6.00 1.83
N LEU A 200 -1.58 6.12 0.59
CA LEU A 200 -0.97 7.36 0.11
C LEU A 200 -1.98 8.52 0.07
N ARG A 201 -3.20 8.26 -0.36
CA ARG A 201 -4.22 9.31 -0.41
C ARG A 201 -4.65 9.77 1.00
N LEU A 202 -4.75 8.84 1.96
CA LEU A 202 -4.96 9.17 3.36
C LEU A 202 -3.86 10.06 3.93
N GLU A 203 -2.61 9.81 3.54
CA GLU A 203 -1.46 10.64 3.91
C GLU A 203 -1.58 12.06 3.35
N GLU A 204 -1.96 12.21 2.08
CA GLU A 204 -2.18 13.51 1.45
C GLU A 204 -3.34 14.26 2.12
N MET A 205 -4.47 13.60 2.38
CA MET A 205 -5.60 14.19 3.11
C MET A 205 -5.18 14.65 4.51
N MET A 206 -4.34 13.88 5.19
CA MET A 206 -3.79 14.27 6.50
C MET A 206 -2.95 15.55 6.37
N GLN A 207 -2.13 15.66 5.33
CA GLN A 207 -1.34 16.87 5.06
C GLN A 207 -2.21 18.08 4.75
N GLU A 208 -3.21 17.92 3.89
CA GLU A 208 -4.17 18.96 3.54
C GLU A 208 -4.91 19.45 4.79
N LYS A 209 -5.43 18.52 5.60
CA LYS A 209 -6.16 18.84 6.82
C LYS A 209 -5.29 19.52 7.87
N MET A 210 -4.06 19.06 8.08
CA MET A 210 -3.12 19.73 8.96
C MET A 210 -2.80 21.15 8.50
N LYS A 211 -2.70 21.39 7.17
CA LYS A 211 -2.52 22.74 6.63
C LYS A 211 -3.73 23.64 6.94
N GLU A 212 -4.95 23.15 6.74
CA GLU A 212 -6.19 23.86 7.09
C GLU A 212 -6.26 24.19 8.59
N LEU A 213 -5.80 23.29 9.44
CA LEU A 213 -5.75 23.46 10.89
C LEU A 213 -4.62 24.39 11.37
N GLY A 214 -3.79 24.91 10.46
CA GLY A 214 -2.72 25.86 10.78
C GLY A 214 -1.45 25.20 11.32
N TYR A 215 -1.19 23.93 11.06
CA TYR A 215 0.11 23.32 11.31
C TYR A 215 1.17 23.90 10.37
N THR A 216 2.31 24.30 10.90
CA THR A 216 3.45 24.76 10.10
C THR A 216 4.02 23.64 9.23
N PRO A 217 4.77 23.95 8.17
CA PRO A 217 5.44 22.91 7.36
C PRO A 217 6.36 21.98 8.17
N ALA A 218 7.02 22.50 9.22
CA ALA A 218 7.87 21.71 10.09
C ALA A 218 7.05 20.73 10.95
N GLU A 219 5.97 21.22 11.59
CA GLU A 219 5.06 20.40 12.39
C GLU A 219 4.40 19.31 11.53
N ARG A 220 3.96 19.63 10.30
CA ARG A 220 3.38 18.63 9.40
C ARG A 220 4.38 17.51 9.09
N ARG A 221 5.63 17.84 8.77
CA ARG A 221 6.68 16.83 8.54
C ARG A 221 6.96 16.01 9.79
N GLN A 222 6.99 16.65 10.97
CA GLN A 222 7.16 15.95 12.24
C GLN A 222 6.07 14.90 12.46
N VAL A 223 4.80 15.26 12.27
CA VAL A 223 3.64 14.39 12.46
C VAL A 223 3.61 13.27 11.43
N GLN A 224 3.76 13.60 10.14
CA GLN A 224 3.66 12.62 9.06
C GLN A 224 4.72 11.51 9.16
N LYS A 225 5.95 11.86 9.52
CA LYS A 225 7.01 10.87 9.71
C LYS A 225 6.71 9.83 10.80
N GLN A 226 5.72 10.09 11.65
CA GLN A 226 5.31 9.15 12.68
C GLN A 226 4.25 8.13 12.20
N LEU A 227 3.77 8.22 10.98
CA LEU A 227 2.88 7.23 10.40
C LEU A 227 3.72 6.15 9.71
N LEU A 228 3.64 4.91 10.18
CA LEU A 228 4.24 3.76 9.49
C LEU A 228 3.22 3.19 8.48
N ILE A 229 3.62 3.12 7.23
CA ILE A 229 2.86 2.49 6.15
C ILE A 229 3.71 1.37 5.55
N MET A 230 3.20 0.15 5.61
CA MET A 230 3.80 -1.03 5.02
C MET A 230 2.93 -1.54 3.89
N ALA A 231 3.46 -1.63 2.70
CA ALA A 231 2.71 -2.08 1.53
C ALA A 231 3.27 -3.39 0.98
N GLN A 232 2.43 -4.41 0.88
CA GLN A 232 2.73 -5.66 0.18
C GLN A 232 2.11 -5.62 -1.20
N SER A 233 2.87 -5.96 -2.23
CA SER A 233 2.43 -5.91 -3.64
C SER A 233 1.68 -4.61 -3.95
N PRO A 234 2.31 -3.43 -3.75
CA PRO A 234 1.63 -2.14 -3.81
C PRO A 234 1.18 -1.79 -5.22
N TYR A 235 -0.07 -1.41 -5.36
CA TYR A 235 -0.65 -0.88 -6.59
C TYR A 235 -0.64 0.65 -6.54
N CYS A 236 0.55 1.23 -6.46
CA CYS A 236 0.72 2.68 -6.39
C CYS A 236 2.13 3.09 -6.83
N PRO A 237 2.32 4.35 -7.25
CA PRO A 237 3.66 4.87 -7.52
C PRO A 237 4.52 4.87 -6.25
N LEU A 238 5.73 4.31 -6.33
CA LEU A 238 6.69 4.38 -5.24
C LEU A 238 7.38 5.75 -5.19
N GLY A 239 7.86 6.12 -4.01
CA GLY A 239 8.68 7.33 -3.83
C GLY A 239 7.87 8.63 -3.80
N GLN A 240 6.61 8.59 -3.32
CA GLN A 240 5.75 9.78 -3.17
C GLN A 240 5.32 10.06 -1.74
N SER A 241 5.64 9.18 -0.79
CA SER A 241 5.24 9.30 0.61
C SER A 241 6.08 10.32 1.38
N GLN A 242 5.46 11.03 2.31
CA GLN A 242 6.10 11.86 3.34
C GLN A 242 6.14 11.15 4.71
N SER A 243 5.45 10.02 4.82
CA SER A 243 5.41 9.14 5.99
C SER A 243 6.61 8.17 6.00
N THR A 244 6.75 7.39 7.05
CA THR A 244 7.65 6.24 7.07
C THR A 244 7.02 5.12 6.26
N PHE A 245 7.34 5.06 4.97
CA PHE A 245 6.72 4.16 3.99
C PHE A 245 7.70 3.10 3.52
N VAL A 246 7.28 1.85 3.54
CA VAL A 246 8.05 0.73 3.02
C VAL A 246 7.19 -0.20 2.17
N SER A 247 7.71 -0.57 1.02
CA SER A 247 7.09 -1.54 0.11
C SER A 247 7.84 -2.87 0.11
N PHE A 248 7.09 -3.94 -0.05
CA PHE A 248 7.59 -5.30 -0.22
C PHE A 248 6.95 -5.88 -1.49
N ALA A 249 7.76 -6.28 -2.46
CA ALA A 249 7.26 -6.71 -3.75
C ALA A 249 8.09 -7.83 -4.37
N SER A 250 7.49 -8.53 -5.33
CA SER A 250 8.13 -9.48 -6.23
C SER A 250 8.29 -8.84 -7.62
N VAL A 251 9.41 -9.10 -8.28
CA VAL A 251 9.62 -8.68 -9.68
C VAL A 251 8.66 -9.36 -10.63
N LEU A 252 8.22 -10.58 -10.30
CA LEU A 252 7.25 -11.32 -11.10
C LEU A 252 5.80 -10.89 -10.85
N ASP A 253 5.55 -9.95 -9.92
CA ASP A 253 4.25 -9.35 -9.76
C ASP A 253 3.93 -8.43 -10.96
N ASP A 254 3.14 -8.94 -11.88
CA ASP A 254 2.76 -8.25 -13.11
C ASP A 254 1.97 -6.97 -12.83
N GLU A 255 1.19 -6.94 -11.77
CA GLU A 255 0.35 -5.80 -11.43
C GLU A 255 1.17 -4.64 -10.88
N VAL A 256 2.14 -4.91 -10.00
CA VAL A 256 3.02 -3.89 -9.42
C VAL A 256 3.93 -3.27 -10.49
N SER A 257 4.47 -4.09 -11.39
CA SER A 257 5.39 -3.61 -12.43
C SER A 257 4.77 -2.65 -13.44
N HIS A 258 3.42 -2.60 -13.53
CA HIS A 258 2.73 -1.68 -14.42
C HIS A 258 2.67 -0.24 -13.89
N TYR A 259 2.74 -0.07 -12.58
CA TYR A 259 2.61 1.22 -11.91
C TYR A 259 3.95 1.84 -11.52
N ASN A 260 5.05 1.11 -11.70
CA ASN A 260 6.36 1.53 -11.29
C ASN A 260 7.40 1.37 -12.40
N ASN A 261 7.85 2.49 -12.94
CA ASN A 261 8.90 2.49 -13.98
C ASN A 261 10.21 1.85 -13.52
N PHE A 262 10.51 1.89 -12.21
CA PHE A 262 11.70 1.29 -11.64
C PHE A 262 11.61 -0.24 -11.65
N GLU A 263 10.48 -0.80 -11.26
CA GLU A 263 10.24 -2.25 -11.31
C GLU A 263 10.18 -2.75 -12.74
N ALA A 264 9.60 -1.98 -13.67
CA ALA A 264 9.61 -2.31 -15.09
C ALA A 264 11.06 -2.34 -15.66
N ALA A 265 11.95 -1.46 -15.19
CA ALA A 265 13.36 -1.48 -15.56
C ALA A 265 14.08 -2.72 -14.98
N ILE A 266 13.83 -3.02 -13.70
CA ILE A 266 14.37 -4.23 -13.06
C ILE A 266 13.89 -5.49 -13.77
N ARG A 267 12.63 -5.54 -14.18
CA ARG A 267 12.07 -6.67 -14.92
C ARG A 267 12.76 -6.92 -16.26
N LYS A 268 13.12 -5.88 -16.98
CA LYS A 268 13.91 -6.00 -18.23
C LYS A 268 15.30 -6.58 -17.96
N ILE A 269 15.91 -6.26 -16.84
CA ILE A 269 17.19 -6.84 -16.42
C ILE A 269 16.99 -8.30 -16.00
N ASN A 270 15.90 -8.60 -15.26
CA ASN A 270 15.59 -9.95 -14.78
C ASN A 270 15.27 -10.94 -15.91
N ALA A 271 14.71 -10.48 -17.02
CA ALA A 271 14.53 -11.33 -18.21
C ALA A 271 15.83 -11.95 -18.71
N ARG A 272 16.97 -11.48 -18.21
CA ARG A 272 18.32 -11.95 -18.56
C ARG A 272 19.09 -12.61 -17.42
N ARG A 273 18.65 -12.45 -16.16
CA ARG A 273 19.35 -12.95 -14.94
C ARG A 273 18.38 -13.07 -13.76
N GLU A 274 18.63 -14.02 -12.86
CA GLU A 274 17.94 -14.05 -11.56
C GLU A 274 18.29 -12.79 -10.75
N ILE A 275 17.27 -12.12 -10.22
CA ILE A 275 17.47 -10.96 -9.35
C ILE A 275 17.58 -11.45 -7.90
N PRO A 276 18.70 -11.21 -7.24
CA PRO A 276 18.81 -11.50 -5.81
C PRO A 276 17.90 -10.58 -4.98
N PRO A 277 17.58 -10.95 -3.75
CA PRO A 277 16.87 -10.06 -2.84
C PRO A 277 17.56 -8.70 -2.72
N CYS A 278 16.80 -7.61 -2.90
CA CYS A 278 17.30 -6.24 -2.94
C CYS A 278 16.59 -5.33 -1.94
N TYR A 279 17.32 -4.34 -1.41
CA TYR A 279 16.75 -3.21 -0.69
C TYR A 279 17.15 -1.89 -1.36
N PHE A 280 16.19 -1.02 -1.55
CA PHE A 280 16.36 0.30 -2.13
C PHE A 280 15.87 1.35 -1.13
N PRO A 281 16.78 2.08 -0.48
CA PRO A 281 16.40 3.18 0.39
C PRO A 281 15.85 4.35 -0.43
N GLY A 282 14.78 4.97 0.04
CA GLY A 282 14.20 6.14 -0.59
C GLY A 282 13.78 7.19 0.41
N ARG A 283 13.93 8.47 0.06
CA ARG A 283 13.49 9.58 0.93
C ARG A 283 11.97 9.63 1.10
N GLN A 284 11.24 9.11 0.13
CA GLN A 284 9.78 9.14 0.04
C GLN A 284 9.21 7.72 -0.08
N GLY A 285 9.87 6.77 0.54
CA GLY A 285 9.50 5.36 0.58
C GLY A 285 10.67 4.45 0.22
N SER A 286 10.79 3.35 0.93
CA SER A 286 11.79 2.31 0.72
C SER A 286 11.15 1.08 0.08
N LEU A 287 11.95 0.27 -0.64
CA LEU A 287 11.49 -0.93 -1.32
C LEU A 287 12.37 -2.12 -0.98
N PHE A 288 11.75 -3.18 -0.49
CA PHE A 288 12.32 -4.53 -0.48
C PHE A 288 11.77 -5.31 -1.67
N LEU A 289 12.64 -5.92 -2.45
CA LEU A 289 12.30 -6.59 -3.69
C LEU A 289 12.96 -7.97 -3.76
N VAL A 290 12.20 -8.96 -4.21
CA VAL A 290 12.70 -10.31 -4.52
C VAL A 290 12.35 -10.69 -5.95
N GLY A 291 13.06 -11.64 -6.53
CA GLY A 291 12.76 -12.15 -7.86
C GLY A 291 11.38 -12.80 -7.92
N SER A 292 11.10 -13.70 -6.97
CA SER A 292 9.81 -14.40 -6.85
C SER A 292 9.50 -14.75 -5.40
N MET A 293 8.23 -14.68 -5.03
CA MET A 293 7.77 -15.16 -3.71
C MET A 293 7.75 -16.69 -3.62
N GLY A 294 7.55 -17.38 -4.74
CA GLY A 294 7.51 -18.84 -4.85
C GLY A 294 7.02 -19.25 -6.25
N LYS A 295 7.39 -20.44 -6.69
CA LYS A 295 7.13 -20.89 -8.08
C LYS A 295 5.65 -20.99 -8.40
N ASP A 296 4.87 -21.48 -7.44
CA ASP A 296 3.43 -21.76 -7.62
C ASP A 296 2.56 -20.76 -6.85
N MET A 297 3.16 -19.68 -6.32
CA MET A 297 2.44 -18.64 -5.62
C MET A 297 1.94 -17.57 -6.59
N ASP A 298 0.74 -17.06 -6.32
CA ASP A 298 0.29 -15.81 -6.92
C ASP A 298 1.14 -14.66 -6.33
N GLN A 299 1.96 -14.05 -7.17
CA GLN A 299 2.92 -13.04 -6.79
C GLN A 299 2.26 -11.75 -6.28
N HIS A 300 1.00 -11.52 -6.67
CA HIS A 300 0.23 -10.34 -6.29
C HIS A 300 -0.62 -10.53 -5.03
N ASN A 301 -0.81 -11.75 -4.55
CA ASN A 301 -1.59 -12.00 -3.34
C ASN A 301 -0.96 -11.35 -2.09
N PHE A 302 -1.80 -11.13 -1.08
CA PHE A 302 -1.33 -10.85 0.26
C PHE A 302 -0.68 -12.10 0.83
N TRP A 303 0.65 -12.13 0.85
CA TRP A 303 1.40 -13.30 1.30
C TRP A 303 1.67 -13.30 2.81
N GLY A 304 1.21 -12.27 3.52
CA GLY A 304 1.21 -12.19 4.98
C GLY A 304 2.60 -11.94 5.59
N PHE A 305 2.75 -12.41 6.82
CA PHE A 305 3.93 -12.16 7.66
C PHE A 305 4.62 -13.45 8.14
N HIS A 306 4.07 -14.62 7.76
CA HIS A 306 4.62 -15.90 8.17
C HIS A 306 5.25 -16.59 6.97
N PRO A 307 6.56 -16.96 7.07
CA PRO A 307 7.17 -17.81 6.07
C PRO A 307 6.40 -19.11 5.88
N SER A 308 6.12 -19.50 4.64
CA SER A 308 5.47 -20.77 4.32
C SER A 308 6.39 -21.64 3.47
N PRO A 309 6.21 -22.99 3.47
CA PRO A 309 7.00 -23.90 2.63
C PRO A 309 6.84 -23.67 1.12
N GLU A 310 5.74 -23.02 0.70
CA GLU A 310 5.46 -22.71 -0.70
C GLU A 310 6.28 -21.50 -1.19
N MET A 311 6.74 -20.67 -0.25
CA MET A 311 7.59 -19.53 -0.57
C MET A 311 8.99 -19.99 -0.97
N SER A 312 9.57 -19.27 -1.93
CA SER A 312 11.01 -19.34 -2.18
C SER A 312 11.80 -18.93 -0.92
N ARG A 313 13.08 -19.28 -0.86
CA ARG A 313 13.94 -18.85 0.25
C ARG A 313 13.96 -17.32 0.41
N GLU A 314 13.98 -16.61 -0.71
CA GLU A 314 13.93 -15.17 -0.80
C GLU A 314 12.58 -14.62 -0.34
N GLY A 315 11.49 -15.27 -0.75
CA GLY A 315 10.13 -14.92 -0.30
C GLY A 315 9.96 -15.09 1.22
N GLN A 316 10.49 -16.17 1.80
CA GLN A 316 10.50 -16.38 3.25
C GLN A 316 11.28 -15.28 3.98
N ALA A 317 12.44 -14.89 3.44
CA ALA A 317 13.24 -13.79 3.99
C ALA A 317 12.48 -12.47 3.92
N LEU A 318 11.78 -12.20 2.82
CA LEU A 318 10.97 -10.99 2.65
C LEU A 318 9.81 -10.95 3.66
N ALA A 319 9.08 -12.05 3.82
CA ALA A 319 8.00 -12.16 4.81
C ALA A 319 8.52 -11.94 6.24
N THR A 320 9.68 -12.51 6.58
CA THR A 320 10.33 -12.31 7.88
C THR A 320 10.70 -10.85 8.12
N LEU A 321 11.24 -10.15 7.14
CA LEU A 321 11.56 -8.72 7.27
C LEU A 321 10.30 -7.86 7.40
N ALA A 322 9.25 -8.17 6.64
CA ALA A 322 7.97 -7.49 6.77
C ALA A 322 7.36 -7.67 8.17
N ALA A 323 7.41 -8.90 8.71
CA ALA A 323 6.98 -9.18 10.07
C ALA A 323 7.75 -8.34 11.10
N LYS A 324 9.09 -8.27 10.99
CA LYS A 324 9.94 -7.48 11.89
C LYS A 324 9.60 -5.99 11.84
N VAL A 325 9.42 -5.44 10.65
CA VAL A 325 9.05 -4.02 10.50
C VAL A 325 7.73 -3.73 11.20
N LEU A 326 6.72 -4.60 11.06
CA LEU A 326 5.43 -4.42 11.72
C LEU A 326 5.53 -4.56 13.24
N ILE A 327 6.17 -5.63 13.73
CA ILE A 327 6.35 -5.87 15.17
C ILE A 327 7.07 -4.68 15.80
N ASN A 328 8.20 -4.27 15.24
CA ASN A 328 9.01 -3.19 15.79
C ASN A 328 8.29 -1.83 15.68
N GLY A 329 7.50 -1.60 14.63
CA GLY A 329 6.62 -0.43 14.52
C GLY A 329 5.58 -0.37 15.63
N VAL A 330 4.96 -1.50 15.96
CA VAL A 330 4.01 -1.61 17.09
C VAL A 330 4.72 -1.45 18.44
N MET A 331 5.88 -2.06 18.62
CA MET A 331 6.63 -1.99 19.89
C MET A 331 7.15 -0.59 20.20
N THR A 332 7.53 0.17 19.19
CA THR A 332 8.09 1.52 19.33
C THR A 332 7.02 2.62 19.35
N ALA A 333 5.75 2.30 19.53
CA ALA A 333 4.65 3.26 19.48
C ALA A 333 4.70 4.40 20.53
N SER A 334 5.51 4.29 21.57
CA SER A 334 5.78 5.35 22.56
C SER A 334 7.00 6.22 22.23
N GLU A 335 7.81 5.82 21.24
CA GLU A 335 9.04 6.51 20.84
C GLU A 335 8.96 6.96 19.36
N PRO A 336 9.75 7.94 18.90
CA PRO A 336 9.81 8.28 17.48
C PRO A 336 10.09 7.05 16.62
N ILE A 337 9.36 6.89 15.52
CA ILE A 337 9.55 5.75 14.62
C ILE A 337 10.99 5.72 14.13
N PRO A 338 11.72 4.62 14.35
CA PRO A 338 13.06 4.43 13.83
C PRO A 338 13.08 4.41 12.30
N SER A 339 14.28 4.46 11.72
CA SER A 339 14.41 4.23 10.27
C SER A 339 13.97 2.81 9.89
N ILE A 340 13.58 2.62 8.63
CA ILE A 340 13.19 1.30 8.11
C ILE A 340 14.30 0.27 8.35
N GLU A 341 15.55 0.69 8.21
CA GLU A 341 16.72 -0.15 8.47
C GLU A 341 16.73 -0.68 9.91
N ASN A 342 16.44 0.20 10.87
CA ASN A 342 16.41 -0.18 12.28
C ASN A 342 15.18 -1.04 12.61
N LEU A 343 14.04 -0.80 11.97
CA LEU A 343 12.84 -1.62 12.12
C LEU A 343 13.06 -3.05 11.55
N ALA A 344 13.73 -3.17 10.41
CA ALA A 344 13.96 -4.45 9.75
C ALA A 344 15.13 -5.25 10.36
N ALA A 345 16.15 -4.57 10.88
CA ALA A 345 17.45 -5.15 11.23
C ALA A 345 17.73 -5.17 12.74
N ASP A 346 16.78 -5.62 13.52
CA ASP A 346 16.83 -5.68 14.99
C ASP A 346 17.76 -6.77 15.56
N THR A 347 17.95 -7.88 14.84
CA THR A 347 18.83 -9.00 15.22
C THR A 347 20.10 -9.04 14.40
N ALA A 348 21.11 -9.79 14.84
CA ALA A 348 22.36 -10.00 14.09
C ALA A 348 22.09 -10.65 12.72
N GLU A 349 21.15 -11.60 12.65
CA GLU A 349 20.78 -12.30 11.42
C GLU A 349 20.05 -11.36 10.45
N SER A 350 19.03 -10.62 10.91
CA SER A 350 18.33 -9.67 10.08
C SER A 350 19.24 -8.52 9.61
N ARG A 351 20.19 -8.06 10.45
CA ARG A 351 21.21 -7.11 10.02
C ARG A 351 22.11 -7.64 8.90
N ARG A 352 22.49 -8.93 8.98
CA ARG A 352 23.29 -9.56 7.93
C ARG A 352 22.50 -9.66 6.62
N LEU A 353 21.24 -10.13 6.68
CA LEU A 353 20.36 -10.23 5.54
C LEU A 353 20.13 -8.84 4.91
N PHE A 354 19.81 -7.84 5.74
CA PHE A 354 19.59 -6.46 5.30
C PHE A 354 20.79 -5.89 4.53
N ARG A 355 22.02 -6.08 5.05
CA ARG A 355 23.26 -5.61 4.37
C ARG A 355 23.45 -6.28 3.01
N VAL A 356 23.14 -7.57 2.89
CA VAL A 356 23.20 -8.27 1.59
C VAL A 356 22.20 -7.66 0.62
N MET A 357 20.95 -7.46 1.04
CA MET A 357 19.90 -6.87 0.20
C MET A 357 20.26 -5.43 -0.22
N GLU A 358 20.81 -4.62 0.68
CA GLU A 358 21.27 -3.26 0.38
C GLU A 358 22.39 -3.26 -0.66
N THR A 359 23.36 -4.15 -0.51
CA THR A 359 24.48 -4.30 -1.47
C THR A 359 23.95 -4.70 -2.86
N ASN A 360 23.06 -5.68 -2.92
CA ASN A 360 22.41 -6.10 -4.15
C ASN A 360 21.62 -4.96 -4.79
N GLY A 361 20.85 -4.21 -3.99
CA GLY A 361 20.07 -3.07 -4.45
C GLY A 361 20.95 -1.97 -5.08
N ARG A 362 22.07 -1.64 -4.47
CA ARG A 362 23.04 -0.68 -5.01
C ARG A 362 23.62 -1.14 -6.35
N GLU A 363 23.91 -2.44 -6.47
CA GLU A 363 24.46 -3.01 -7.71
C GLU A 363 23.42 -2.96 -8.85
N ILE A 364 22.20 -3.41 -8.58
CA ILE A 364 21.09 -3.35 -9.54
C ILE A 364 20.81 -1.89 -9.96
N TYR A 365 20.82 -0.94 -9.02
CA TYR A 365 20.64 0.47 -9.34
C TYR A 365 21.71 1.01 -10.29
N ARG A 366 22.98 0.65 -10.07
CA ARG A 366 24.08 1.02 -10.98
C ARG A 366 23.87 0.46 -12.38
N GLN A 367 23.46 -0.81 -12.51
CA GLN A 367 23.18 -1.43 -13.80
C GLN A 367 22.06 -0.73 -14.55
N ILE A 368 20.93 -0.40 -13.86
CA ILE A 368 19.81 0.34 -14.45
C ILE A 368 20.28 1.72 -14.95
N THR A 369 21.06 2.41 -14.15
CA THR A 369 21.54 3.75 -14.48
C THR A 369 22.49 3.71 -15.69
N ALA A 370 23.41 2.76 -15.72
CA ALA A 370 24.34 2.58 -16.85
C ALA A 370 23.61 2.24 -18.15
N GLU A 371 22.62 1.35 -18.12
CA GLU A 371 21.80 1.02 -19.30
C GLU A 371 20.98 2.21 -19.79
N SER A 372 20.43 3.00 -18.87
CA SER A 372 19.65 4.21 -19.21
C SER A 372 20.53 5.27 -19.89
N VAL A 373 21.75 5.47 -19.41
CA VAL A 373 22.72 6.38 -20.02
C VAL A 373 23.13 5.88 -21.40
N ALA A 374 23.47 4.60 -21.53
CA ALA A 374 23.85 4.00 -22.81
C ALA A 374 22.75 4.09 -23.88
N LEU A 375 21.49 3.92 -23.49
CA LEU A 375 20.31 4.09 -24.35
C LEU A 375 20.13 5.54 -24.80
N HIS A 376 20.41 6.50 -23.92
CA HIS A 376 20.31 7.92 -24.24
C HIS A 376 21.41 8.36 -25.21
N CYS A 377 22.63 7.89 -25.00
CA CYS A 377 23.76 8.15 -25.92
C CYS A 377 23.48 7.61 -27.33
N ARG A 378 23.05 6.35 -27.47
CA ARG A 378 22.73 5.76 -28.79
C ARG A 378 21.65 6.52 -29.53
N LYS A 379 20.58 6.99 -28.85
CA LYS A 379 19.51 7.79 -29.46
C LYS A 379 19.98 9.17 -29.94
N ASN A 380 21.06 9.72 -29.36
CA ASN A 380 21.64 10.98 -29.75
C ASN A 380 22.64 10.82 -30.90
N GLU A 381 23.24 9.63 -31.08
CA GLU A 381 24.09 9.29 -32.21
C GLU A 381 23.34 8.95 -33.50
N GLU A 382 22.07 8.53 -33.35
CA GLU A 382 21.16 8.23 -34.47
C GLU A 382 20.34 9.46 -34.96
N ARG A 383 20.53 10.63 -34.36
CA ARG A 383 19.97 11.92 -34.77
C ARG A 383 20.99 12.81 -35.39
#